data_77cc3bfc8eedeade69f084755de0f2cd
#
_entry.id   77cc3bfc8eedeade69f084755de0f2cd
#
_cell.length_a   1.000
_cell.length_b   1.000
_cell.length_c   1.000
_cell.angle_alpha   90.00
_cell.angle_beta   90.00
_cell.angle_gamma   90.00
#
_symmetry.space_group_name_H-M   'P 1'
#
loop_
_entity.id
_entity.type
_entity.pdbx_description
1 polymer ?
#
loop_
_entity_poly.entity_id
_entity_poly.type
_entity_poly.pdbx_seq_one_letter_code
_entity_poly.pdbx_strand_id
1 'polypeptide(L)'
;MKKSVGIIGCGWLGYALAKKLLNDKYRVAVTTQSEEKKQKLFKDGIDAELLSLPVTETDVMSLSVFSHKTLIVSITPQIRHGRNDYPEKVAQIIKMAELGKVEKVILLSSTAVYNGLTGLVDEHSILDINANKVDVITAAEKEARNFSGSTVILRLAGLVGPE
;
A
#
# COMPACT_ATOMS: atom_id res chain seq x y z
N MET A 1 -1.61 -24.18 7.50
CA MET A 1 -1.96 -22.84 8.03
C MET A 1 -2.72 -22.07 6.96
N LYS A 2 -3.83 -21.40 7.31
CA LYS A 2 -4.53 -20.53 6.35
C LYS A 2 -3.62 -19.36 5.97
N LYS A 3 -3.44 -19.12 4.67
CA LYS A 3 -2.73 -17.93 4.16
C LYS A 3 -3.45 -16.67 4.61
N SER A 4 -2.73 -15.65 5.03
CA SER A 4 -3.31 -14.41 5.55
C SER A 4 -2.60 -13.18 4.99
N VAL A 5 -3.38 -12.13 4.70
CA VAL A 5 -2.91 -10.90 4.04
C VAL A 5 -3.56 -9.68 4.70
N GLY A 6 -2.74 -8.70 5.07
CA GLY A 6 -3.18 -7.37 5.41
C GLY A 6 -3.10 -6.44 4.19
N ILE A 7 -4.07 -5.54 4.03
CA ILE A 7 -4.08 -4.55 2.94
C ILE A 7 -4.24 -3.16 3.52
N ILE A 8 -3.22 -2.33 3.38
CA ILE A 8 -3.28 -0.92 3.74
C ILE A 8 -3.87 -0.13 2.58
N GLY A 9 -5.07 0.42 2.77
CA GLY A 9 -5.78 1.20 1.76
C GLY A 9 -6.76 0.37 0.93
N CYS A 10 -8.01 0.24 1.40
CA CYS A 10 -9.08 -0.41 0.65
C CYS A 10 -9.75 0.58 -0.31
N GLY A 11 -8.98 1.10 -1.27
CA GLY A 11 -9.48 1.86 -2.42
C GLY A 11 -10.11 0.94 -3.47
N TRP A 12 -10.21 1.40 -4.71
CA TRP A 12 -10.75 0.62 -5.82
C TRP A 12 -9.98 -0.69 -6.03
N LEU A 13 -8.64 -0.61 -6.14
CA LEU A 13 -7.79 -1.79 -6.30
C LEU A 13 -7.76 -2.67 -5.04
N GLY A 14 -7.60 -2.05 -3.86
CA GLY A 14 -7.56 -2.79 -2.59
C GLY A 14 -8.85 -3.56 -2.32
N TYR A 15 -10.00 -3.01 -2.70
CA TYR A 15 -11.29 -3.69 -2.60
C TYR A 15 -11.37 -4.92 -3.52
N ALA A 16 -11.03 -4.76 -4.81
CA ALA A 16 -11.02 -5.86 -5.77
C ALA A 16 -10.08 -7.00 -5.31
N LEU A 17 -8.90 -6.63 -4.82
CA LEU A 17 -7.92 -7.57 -4.30
C LEU A 17 -8.42 -8.29 -3.04
N ALA A 18 -9.02 -7.58 -2.10
CA ALA A 18 -9.60 -8.17 -0.90
C ALA A 18 -10.69 -9.20 -1.24
N LYS A 19 -11.60 -8.86 -2.15
CA LYS A 19 -12.64 -9.79 -2.62
C LYS A 19 -12.04 -11.04 -3.26
N LYS A 20 -11.05 -10.88 -4.12
CA LYS A 20 -10.36 -12.01 -4.78
C LYS A 20 -9.69 -12.91 -3.75
N LEU A 21 -8.94 -12.35 -2.81
CA LEU A 21 -8.24 -13.11 -1.78
C LEU A 21 -9.21 -13.86 -0.84
N LEU A 22 -10.33 -13.23 -0.46
CA LEU A 22 -11.38 -13.90 0.33
C LEU A 22 -11.99 -15.08 -0.43
N ASN A 23 -12.28 -14.92 -1.73
CA ASN A 23 -12.76 -16.01 -2.56
C ASN A 23 -11.75 -17.17 -2.64
N ASP A 24 -10.46 -16.85 -2.64
CA ASP A 24 -9.36 -17.83 -2.62
C ASP A 24 -9.06 -18.38 -1.20
N LYS A 25 -9.97 -18.12 -0.24
CA LYS A 25 -9.91 -18.63 1.15
C LYS A 25 -8.74 -18.08 1.99
N TYR A 26 -8.19 -16.93 1.63
CA TYR A 26 -7.26 -16.21 2.50
C TYR A 26 -8.02 -15.55 3.68
N ARG A 27 -7.34 -15.37 4.79
CA ARG A 27 -7.77 -14.41 5.82
C ARG A 27 -7.29 -13.04 5.37
N VAL A 28 -8.19 -12.07 5.33
CA VAL A 28 -7.88 -10.72 4.85
C VAL A 28 -8.35 -9.70 5.89
N ALA A 29 -7.48 -8.78 6.28
CA ALA A 29 -7.84 -7.57 6.98
C ALA A 29 -7.45 -6.37 6.12
N VAL A 30 -8.26 -5.33 6.11
CA VAL A 30 -7.98 -4.12 5.31
C VAL A 30 -8.09 -2.86 6.16
N THR A 31 -7.49 -1.76 5.67
CA THR A 31 -7.70 -0.45 6.29
C THR A 31 -8.45 0.51 5.39
N THR A 32 -9.20 1.42 6.01
CA THR A 32 -9.88 2.54 5.36
C THR A 32 -9.78 3.79 6.23
N GLN A 33 -10.06 4.96 5.65
CA GLN A 33 -9.97 6.24 6.36
C GLN A 33 -11.32 6.72 6.93
N SER A 34 -12.45 6.13 6.52
CA SER A 34 -13.76 6.59 6.94
C SER A 34 -14.61 5.48 7.55
N GLU A 35 -15.38 5.83 8.57
CA GLU A 35 -16.31 4.91 9.22
C GLU A 35 -17.41 4.46 8.26
N GLU A 36 -17.92 5.35 7.40
CA GLU A 36 -18.91 5.01 6.38
C GLU A 36 -18.41 3.89 5.47
N LYS A 37 -17.18 4.03 4.98
CA LYS A 37 -16.57 3.01 4.13
C LYS A 37 -16.29 1.71 4.88
N LYS A 38 -15.90 1.78 6.14
CA LYS A 38 -15.73 0.60 7.00
C LYS A 38 -17.04 -0.19 7.10
N GLN A 39 -18.16 0.49 7.36
CA GLN A 39 -19.48 -0.16 7.45
C GLN A 39 -19.90 -0.78 6.10
N LYS A 40 -19.61 -0.12 4.98
CA LYS A 40 -19.86 -0.68 3.64
C LYS A 40 -19.03 -1.94 3.40
N LEU A 41 -17.75 -1.92 3.71
CA LEU A 41 -16.85 -3.06 3.59
C LEU A 41 -17.31 -4.24 4.46
N PHE A 42 -17.78 -3.95 5.68
CA PHE A 42 -18.32 -4.97 6.57
C PHE A 42 -19.54 -5.68 5.97
N LYS A 43 -20.47 -4.93 5.34
CA LYS A 43 -21.61 -5.52 4.61
C LYS A 43 -21.19 -6.43 3.46
N ASP A 44 -20.04 -6.15 2.86
CA ASP A 44 -19.45 -6.95 1.79
C ASP A 44 -18.61 -8.15 2.30
N GLY A 45 -18.60 -8.36 3.63
CA GLY A 45 -17.88 -9.45 4.28
C GLY A 45 -16.37 -9.21 4.39
N ILE A 46 -15.92 -7.94 4.31
CA ILE A 46 -14.53 -7.54 4.44
C ILE A 46 -14.31 -6.92 5.81
N ASP A 47 -13.39 -7.53 6.60
CA ASP A 47 -12.98 -6.99 7.89
C ASP A 47 -12.07 -5.76 7.69
N ALA A 48 -12.54 -4.60 8.15
CA ALA A 48 -11.90 -3.31 7.91
C ALA A 48 -11.64 -2.55 9.22
N GLU A 49 -10.45 -1.96 9.32
CA GLU A 49 -10.03 -1.13 10.44
C GLU A 49 -9.80 0.31 9.97
N LEU A 50 -9.96 1.26 10.88
CA LEU A 50 -9.69 2.67 10.58
C LEU A 50 -8.20 2.95 10.69
N LEU A 51 -7.64 3.55 9.64
CA LEU A 51 -6.27 4.04 9.62
C LEU A 51 -6.18 5.30 8.76
N SER A 52 -5.83 6.41 9.39
CA SER A 52 -5.53 7.67 8.71
C SER A 52 -4.05 7.98 8.83
N LEU A 53 -3.35 8.11 7.71
CA LEU A 53 -1.91 8.38 7.64
C LEU A 53 -1.64 9.81 7.11
N PRO A 54 -0.59 10.48 7.59
CA PRO A 54 0.31 10.03 8.65
C PRO A 54 -0.37 10.05 10.02
N VAL A 55 0.04 9.15 10.92
CA VAL A 55 -0.47 9.09 12.28
C VAL A 55 0.42 9.91 13.23
N THR A 56 -0.21 10.55 14.23
CA THR A 56 0.47 11.33 15.26
C THR A 56 0.66 10.56 16.57
N GLU A 57 -0.03 9.44 16.75
CA GLU A 57 -0.04 8.67 17.98
C GLU A 57 0.24 7.18 17.78
N THR A 58 0.75 6.54 18.83
CA THR A 58 1.22 5.15 18.84
C THR A 58 0.13 4.08 18.92
N ASP A 59 -1.14 4.46 19.01
CA ASP A 59 -2.28 3.54 19.17
C ASP A 59 -2.55 2.62 17.95
N VAL A 60 -1.82 2.83 16.86
CA VAL A 60 -1.96 2.07 15.61
C VAL A 60 -1.39 0.64 15.72
N MET A 61 -0.60 0.38 16.77
CA MET A 61 0.02 -0.94 17.03
C MET A 61 -0.98 -2.07 17.27
N SER A 62 -2.24 -1.74 17.61
CA SER A 62 -3.30 -2.72 17.88
C SER A 62 -4.03 -3.19 16.62
N LEU A 63 -3.75 -2.62 15.44
CA LEU A 63 -4.46 -2.98 14.22
C LEU A 63 -4.09 -4.39 13.76
N SER A 64 -5.11 -5.20 13.54
CA SER A 64 -4.95 -6.61 13.15
C SER A 64 -4.28 -6.76 11.78
N VAL A 65 -4.37 -5.73 10.91
CA VAL A 65 -3.74 -5.72 9.59
C VAL A 65 -2.23 -6.00 9.65
N PHE A 66 -1.54 -5.56 10.73
CA PHE A 66 -0.11 -5.81 10.92
C PHE A 66 0.20 -7.17 11.58
N SER A 67 -0.81 -7.96 11.95
CA SER A 67 -0.62 -9.32 12.46
C SER A 67 -0.52 -10.38 11.36
N HIS A 68 -0.68 -9.99 10.11
CA HIS A 68 -0.61 -10.85 8.94
C HIS A 68 0.83 -10.99 8.41
N LYS A 69 1.20 -12.16 7.91
CA LYS A 69 2.54 -12.41 7.37
C LYS A 69 2.87 -11.61 6.10
N THR A 70 1.88 -11.32 5.29
CA THR A 70 2.02 -10.50 4.08
C THR A 70 1.20 -9.24 4.22
N LEU A 71 1.83 -8.11 3.98
CA LEU A 71 1.21 -6.79 3.96
C LEU A 71 1.29 -6.19 2.56
N ILE A 72 0.14 -5.82 2.01
CA ILE A 72 0.05 -5.12 0.73
C ILE A 72 -0.26 -3.65 1.00
N VAL A 73 0.58 -2.76 0.50
CA VAL A 73 0.42 -1.30 0.62
C VAL A 73 -0.19 -0.79 -0.68
N SER A 74 -1.48 -0.41 -0.61
CA SER A 74 -2.31 0.01 -1.75
C SER A 74 -2.81 1.46 -1.61
N ILE A 75 -2.10 2.28 -0.84
CA ILE A 75 -2.38 3.71 -0.75
C ILE A 75 -1.80 4.46 -1.96
N THR A 76 -2.43 5.56 -2.34
CA THR A 76 -1.99 6.39 -3.47
C THR A 76 -1.27 7.64 -3.00
N PRO A 77 -0.28 8.15 -3.74
CA PRO A 77 0.50 9.33 -3.36
C PRO A 77 -0.29 10.65 -3.35
N GLN A 78 -1.43 10.72 -4.04
CA GLN A 78 -2.29 11.92 -4.12
C GLN A 78 -1.56 13.23 -4.52
N ILE A 79 -0.50 13.13 -5.31
CA ILE A 79 0.35 14.27 -5.73
C ILE A 79 -0.47 15.32 -6.50
N ARG A 80 -1.49 14.90 -7.28
CA ARG A 80 -2.39 15.81 -8.00
C ARG A 80 -3.18 16.75 -7.08
N HIS A 81 -3.28 16.40 -5.79
CA HIS A 81 -3.90 17.21 -4.75
C HIS A 81 -2.88 17.99 -3.92
N GLY A 82 -1.65 18.16 -4.43
CA GLY A 82 -0.58 18.91 -3.77
C GLY A 82 0.06 18.20 -2.56
N ARG A 83 -0.17 16.89 -2.39
CA ARG A 83 0.38 16.12 -1.27
C ARG A 83 1.74 15.54 -1.61
N ASN A 84 2.69 15.72 -0.70
CA ASN A 84 4.06 15.16 -0.78
C ASN A 84 4.39 14.24 0.39
N ASP A 85 3.40 13.91 1.23
CA ASP A 85 3.54 13.13 2.45
C ASP A 85 3.53 11.58 2.22
N TYR A 86 3.58 11.16 0.97
CA TYR A 86 3.53 9.74 0.61
C TYR A 86 4.72 8.93 1.14
N PRO A 87 5.98 9.41 1.02
CA PRO A 87 7.13 8.71 1.61
C PRO A 87 7.01 8.55 3.13
N GLU A 88 6.57 9.61 3.84
CA GLU A 88 6.35 9.57 5.29
C GLU A 88 5.30 8.53 5.68
N LYS A 89 4.18 8.46 4.95
CA LYS A 89 3.14 7.43 5.15
C LYS A 89 3.69 6.03 4.98
N VAL A 90 4.48 5.80 3.93
CA VAL A 90 5.10 4.49 3.69
C VAL A 90 6.10 4.17 4.81
N ALA A 91 6.94 5.13 5.23
CA ALA A 91 7.86 4.95 6.34
C ALA A 91 7.14 4.54 7.64
N GLN A 92 6.01 5.18 7.95
CA GLN A 92 5.20 4.82 9.12
C GLN A 92 4.62 3.39 8.99
N ILE A 93 4.13 3.01 7.81
CA ILE A 93 3.63 1.65 7.55
C ILE A 93 4.75 0.63 7.76
N ILE A 94 5.96 0.90 7.24
CA ILE A 94 7.11 0.02 7.42
C ILE A 94 7.47 -0.14 8.89
N LYS A 95 7.53 0.97 9.64
CA LYS A 95 7.77 0.91 11.09
C LYS A 95 6.73 0.04 11.81
N MET A 96 5.45 0.16 11.47
CA MET A 96 4.39 -0.66 12.03
C MET A 96 4.50 -2.13 11.61
N ALA A 97 4.92 -2.41 10.38
CA ALA A 97 5.16 -3.76 9.88
C ALA A 97 6.30 -4.45 10.63
N GLU A 98 7.40 -3.72 10.95
CA GLU A 98 8.52 -4.20 11.76
C GLU A 98 8.10 -4.61 13.18
N LEU A 99 7.18 -3.84 13.77
CA LEU A 99 6.66 -4.10 15.11
C LEU A 99 5.58 -5.19 15.13
N GLY A 100 4.99 -5.50 13.98
CA GLY A 100 3.97 -6.54 13.80
C GLY A 100 4.54 -7.92 13.53
N LYS A 101 3.74 -8.76 12.88
CA LYS A 101 4.15 -10.12 12.47
C LYS A 101 4.38 -10.22 10.96
N VAL A 102 4.63 -9.09 10.31
CA VAL A 102 4.81 -9.03 8.87
C VAL A 102 6.17 -9.63 8.50
N GLU A 103 6.16 -10.54 7.54
CA GLU A 103 7.37 -11.17 6.98
C GLU A 103 7.66 -10.66 5.56
N LYS A 104 6.60 -10.17 4.87
CA LYS A 104 6.68 -9.66 3.50
C LYS A 104 5.83 -8.42 3.32
N VAL A 105 6.42 -7.39 2.73
CA VAL A 105 5.73 -6.17 2.28
C VAL A 105 5.67 -6.16 0.76
N ILE A 106 4.50 -5.85 0.20
CA ILE A 106 4.29 -5.62 -1.24
C ILE A 106 3.78 -4.19 -1.40
N LEU A 107 4.61 -3.30 -1.96
CA LEU A 107 4.21 -1.94 -2.28
C LEU A 107 3.65 -1.88 -3.71
N LEU A 108 2.41 -1.44 -3.84
CA LEU A 108 1.81 -1.13 -5.15
C LEU A 108 2.24 0.28 -5.56
N SER A 109 3.33 0.34 -6.31
CA SER A 109 3.91 1.55 -6.88
C SER A 109 3.35 1.82 -8.28
N SER A 110 3.97 2.71 -9.04
CA SER A 110 3.47 3.15 -10.35
C SER A 110 4.60 3.25 -11.37
N THR A 111 4.31 2.88 -12.62
CA THR A 111 5.18 3.16 -13.78
C THR A 111 5.38 4.67 -14.01
N ALA A 112 4.65 5.53 -13.31
CA ALA A 112 4.89 6.98 -13.31
C ALA A 112 6.29 7.40 -12.83
N VAL A 113 7.05 6.49 -12.18
CA VAL A 113 8.48 6.72 -11.88
C VAL A 113 9.32 6.87 -13.14
N TYR A 114 8.85 6.36 -14.29
CA TYR A 114 9.54 6.47 -15.58
C TYR A 114 9.18 7.75 -16.36
N ASN A 115 8.38 8.64 -15.78
CA ASN A 115 8.03 9.89 -16.47
C ASN A 115 9.30 10.68 -16.82
N GLY A 116 9.34 11.19 -18.05
CA GLY A 116 10.50 11.90 -18.61
C GLY A 116 11.48 11.00 -19.36
N LEU A 117 11.44 9.68 -19.17
CA LEU A 117 12.27 8.75 -19.92
C LEU A 117 11.64 8.39 -21.28
N THR A 118 12.49 8.10 -22.25
CA THR A 118 12.10 7.67 -23.60
C THR A 118 12.76 6.34 -23.96
N GLY A 119 12.16 5.58 -24.85
CA GLY A 119 12.66 4.28 -25.28
C GLY A 119 12.26 3.14 -24.32
N LEU A 120 13.04 2.08 -24.31
CA LEU A 120 12.86 0.94 -23.42
C LEU A 120 13.30 1.33 -22.00
N VAL A 121 12.42 1.08 -21.05
CA VAL A 121 12.68 1.30 -19.62
C VAL A 121 12.35 0.03 -18.83
N ASP A 122 13.11 -0.19 -17.77
CA ASP A 122 12.97 -1.31 -16.85
C ASP A 122 13.24 -0.88 -15.40
N GLU A 123 13.26 -1.84 -14.48
CA GLU A 123 13.48 -1.57 -13.05
C GLU A 123 14.89 -1.06 -12.73
N HIS A 124 15.86 -1.18 -13.64
CA HIS A 124 17.23 -0.71 -13.48
C HIS A 124 17.49 0.65 -14.13
N SER A 125 16.50 1.19 -14.85
CA SER A 125 16.62 2.50 -15.52
C SER A 125 16.86 3.62 -14.52
N ILE A 126 17.75 4.56 -14.88
CA ILE A 126 18.02 5.77 -14.07
C ILE A 126 16.78 6.68 -14.17
N LEU A 127 16.22 7.04 -13.03
CA LEU A 127 14.99 7.84 -12.92
C LEU A 127 15.32 9.34 -12.86
N ASP A 128 14.45 10.17 -13.44
CA ASP A 128 14.54 11.63 -13.35
C ASP A 128 13.89 12.14 -12.06
N ILE A 129 14.65 12.10 -10.97
CA ILE A 129 14.21 12.55 -9.64
C ILE A 129 14.01 14.07 -9.52
N ASN A 130 14.37 14.88 -10.55
CA ASN A 130 14.08 16.31 -10.54
C ASN A 130 12.58 16.59 -10.73
N ALA A 131 11.85 15.66 -11.32
CA ALA A 131 10.40 15.74 -11.42
C ALA A 131 9.76 15.34 -10.09
N ASN A 132 9.05 16.26 -9.44
CA ASN A 132 8.42 16.07 -8.12
C ASN A 132 7.65 14.74 -8.00
N LYS A 133 6.91 14.36 -9.03
CA LYS A 133 6.13 13.12 -9.03
C LYS A 133 7.03 11.88 -8.97
N VAL A 134 8.12 11.88 -9.72
CA VAL A 134 9.09 10.80 -9.74
C VAL A 134 9.81 10.72 -8.40
N ASP A 135 10.26 11.86 -7.87
CA ASP A 135 10.93 11.95 -6.58
C ASP A 135 10.07 11.40 -5.44
N VAL A 136 8.83 11.85 -5.30
CA VAL A 136 7.91 11.41 -4.25
C VAL A 136 7.64 9.90 -4.30
N ILE A 137 7.43 9.33 -5.49
CA ILE A 137 7.18 7.90 -5.64
C ILE A 137 8.46 7.10 -5.35
N THR A 138 9.60 7.55 -5.87
CA THR A 138 10.89 6.89 -5.67
C THR A 138 11.32 6.92 -4.20
N ALA A 139 11.11 8.05 -3.50
CA ALA A 139 11.35 8.16 -2.08
C ALA A 139 10.50 7.16 -1.28
N ALA A 140 9.21 7.01 -1.61
CA ALA A 140 8.33 6.02 -0.97
C ALA A 140 8.79 4.57 -1.25
N GLU A 141 9.25 4.25 -2.47
CA GLU A 141 9.85 2.95 -2.77
C GLU A 141 11.10 2.69 -1.95
N LYS A 142 11.92 3.72 -1.72
CA LYS A 142 13.11 3.63 -0.86
C LYS A 142 12.72 3.33 0.59
N GLU A 143 11.70 4.01 1.13
CA GLU A 143 11.18 3.70 2.47
C GLU A 143 10.68 2.27 2.58
N ALA A 144 9.99 1.75 1.57
CA ALA A 144 9.54 0.36 1.57
C ALA A 144 10.71 -0.64 1.60
N ARG A 145 11.84 -0.32 0.94
CA ARG A 145 13.05 -1.18 0.96
C ARG A 145 13.77 -1.19 2.29
N ASN A 146 13.46 -0.28 3.21
CA ASN A 146 14.01 -0.30 4.57
C ASN A 146 13.40 -1.40 5.45
N PHE A 147 12.35 -2.09 5.00
CA PHE A 147 11.79 -3.23 5.72
C PHE A 147 12.81 -4.36 5.84
N SER A 148 13.02 -4.88 7.05
CA SER A 148 14.01 -5.93 7.32
C SER A 148 13.64 -7.30 6.73
N GLY A 149 12.35 -7.53 6.48
CA GLY A 149 11.84 -8.74 5.84
C GLY A 149 11.92 -8.69 4.32
N SER A 150 11.08 -9.49 3.66
CA SER A 150 11.01 -9.50 2.19
C SER A 150 10.19 -8.32 1.66
N THR A 151 10.75 -7.57 0.71
CA THR A 151 10.04 -6.46 0.04
C THR A 151 9.90 -6.73 -1.45
N VAL A 152 8.69 -6.49 -1.96
CA VAL A 152 8.38 -6.49 -3.39
C VAL A 152 7.77 -5.14 -3.76
N ILE A 153 8.25 -4.51 -4.81
CA ILE A 153 7.70 -3.27 -5.36
C ILE A 153 7.12 -3.57 -6.74
N LEU A 154 5.82 -3.37 -6.88
CA LEU A 154 5.12 -3.56 -8.14
C LEU A 154 4.80 -2.18 -8.76
N ARG A 155 5.52 -1.80 -9.80
CA ARG A 155 5.28 -0.58 -10.58
C ARG A 155 4.14 -0.82 -11.57
N LEU A 156 2.93 -0.55 -11.12
CA LEU A 156 1.72 -0.79 -11.89
C LEU A 156 1.54 0.26 -13.00
N ALA A 157 1.14 -0.18 -14.18
CA ALA A 157 0.73 0.67 -15.29
C ALA A 157 -0.75 1.12 -15.13
N GLY A 158 -1.40 1.56 -16.20
CA GLY A 158 -2.82 1.87 -16.18
C GLY A 158 -3.65 0.64 -15.82
N LEU A 159 -4.46 0.78 -14.78
CA LEU A 159 -5.33 -0.30 -14.30
C LEU A 159 -6.71 -0.18 -14.98
N VAL A 160 -7.28 -1.33 -15.35
CA VAL A 160 -8.63 -1.45 -15.89
C VAL A 160 -9.41 -2.46 -15.06
N GLY A 161 -10.69 -2.18 -14.85
CA GLY A 161 -11.57 -3.06 -14.08
C GLY A 161 -13.00 -2.52 -14.02
N PRO A 162 -13.92 -3.24 -13.39
CA PRO A 162 -15.29 -2.78 -13.21
C PRO A 162 -15.35 -1.50 -12.35
N GLU A 163 -16.35 -0.67 -12.62
CA GLU A 163 -16.64 0.54 -11.84
C GLU A 163 -17.19 0.22 -10.44
#